data_f3e2e5a949b0c4ee0bff0bdd35d1beee
#
_entry.id   f3e2e5a949b0c4ee0bff0bdd35d1beee
#
_cell.length_a   1.000
_cell.length_b   1.000
_cell.length_c   1.000
_cell.angle_alpha   90.00
_cell.angle_beta   90.00
_cell.angle_gamma   90.00
#
_symmetry.space_group_name_H-M   'P 1'
#
loop_
_entity.id
_entity.type
_entity.pdbx_description
1 polymer ?
#
loop_
_entity_poly.entity_id
_entity_poly.type
_entity_poly.pdbx_seq_one_letter_code
_entity_poly.pdbx_strand_id
1 'polypeptide(L)'
;MQASTKDSVPFSPASVRLPFPLSPGPTRNKWQFSDGSSEVELRLQLGDQDVQSPRDILVDANEASLAIRVKRIESHITMLETNHLFDKIKPSETIWYIDDGELVVNLKKQDPDLKWPDIAESWESLTAGSMQLLKGTSIYVVGDSTEINQKVARELAIGLGYTPLSTIELLETISKKTIDSWLLAEGYDAVAEAESAVLESLSSHVRAVVATLGGKQGAAGRADKWRHLYAGFTVWLSQTEALDEVSAKEEAHRHIKDGRRAYTTADVVVKLQGWDADHAKSVAQASLSALKQLIRSDKELPGKKSLYIRLGCRGDWPNIKPPGWDPSAEVDVPVTTE
;
A
#
# COMPACT_ATOMS: atom_id res chain seq x y z
N MET A 1 -26.24 -31.30 20.99
CA MET A 1 -25.05 -31.09 20.16
C MET A 1 -25.12 -29.67 19.65
N GLN A 2 -24.39 -28.76 20.28
CA GLN A 2 -24.35 -27.35 19.88
C GLN A 2 -23.22 -27.17 18.87
N ALA A 3 -23.55 -26.69 17.68
CA ALA A 3 -22.58 -26.31 16.66
C ALA A 3 -21.97 -24.95 17.02
N SER A 4 -20.67 -24.93 17.21
CA SER A 4 -19.88 -23.73 17.45
C SER A 4 -19.76 -22.94 16.14
N THR A 5 -20.41 -21.78 16.09
CA THR A 5 -20.19 -20.78 15.04
C THR A 5 -18.80 -20.18 15.22
N LYS A 6 -17.90 -20.42 14.28
CA LYS A 6 -16.64 -19.69 14.18
C LYS A 6 -16.96 -18.28 13.66
N ASP A 7 -16.75 -17.30 14.50
CA ASP A 7 -16.77 -15.91 14.14
C ASP A 7 -15.72 -15.64 13.05
N SER A 8 -16.17 -15.27 11.87
CA SER A 8 -15.32 -14.76 10.81
C SER A 8 -14.95 -13.33 11.16
N VAL A 9 -13.70 -13.12 11.58
CA VAL A 9 -13.13 -11.79 11.76
C VAL A 9 -13.14 -11.06 10.41
N PRO A 10 -13.71 -9.84 10.32
CA PRO A 10 -13.68 -9.07 9.08
C PRO A 10 -12.24 -8.76 8.69
N PHE A 11 -11.89 -9.05 7.44
CA PHE A 11 -10.56 -8.80 6.88
C PHE A 11 -10.34 -7.27 6.85
N SER A 12 -9.42 -6.77 7.67
CA SER A 12 -9.00 -5.37 7.64
C SER A 12 -7.85 -5.23 6.65
N PRO A 13 -7.92 -4.30 5.67
CA PRO A 13 -6.83 -4.13 4.71
C PRO A 13 -5.53 -3.73 5.42
N ALA A 14 -4.39 -4.28 4.96
CA ALA A 14 -3.07 -3.88 5.44
C ALA A 14 -2.86 -2.39 5.16
N SER A 15 -2.61 -1.59 6.19
CA SER A 15 -2.47 -0.13 6.09
C SER A 15 -1.03 0.28 6.34
N VAL A 16 -0.43 1.00 5.39
CA VAL A 16 0.91 1.58 5.51
C VAL A 16 0.80 3.11 5.46
N ARG A 17 1.41 3.79 6.46
CA ARG A 17 1.54 5.26 6.45
C ARG A 17 2.92 5.63 5.94
N LEU A 18 2.98 6.58 5.02
CA LEU A 18 4.22 7.23 4.64
C LEU A 18 4.37 8.52 5.44
N PRO A 19 5.43 8.68 6.25
CA PRO A 19 5.75 9.96 6.87
C PRO A 19 6.25 10.94 5.80
N PHE A 20 5.79 12.18 5.84
CA PHE A 20 6.35 13.30 5.10
C PHE A 20 7.00 14.30 6.08
N PRO A 21 8.11 14.96 5.68
CA PRO A 21 8.80 14.87 4.40
C PRO A 21 9.88 13.77 4.42
N LEU A 22 10.04 13.06 3.30
CA LEU A 22 11.27 12.33 3.07
C LEU A 22 12.37 13.38 2.95
N SER A 23 13.25 13.45 3.93
CA SER A 23 14.47 14.24 3.83
C SER A 23 15.21 13.88 2.55
N PRO A 24 15.88 14.84 1.86
CA PRO A 24 16.68 14.53 0.69
C PRO A 24 17.61 13.37 1.03
N GLY A 25 17.69 12.40 0.12
CA GLY A 25 18.33 11.11 0.29
C GLY A 25 19.65 11.14 1.03
N PRO A 26 20.02 10.08 1.73
CA PRO A 26 21.10 10.06 2.70
C PRO A 26 22.39 10.52 2.06
N THR A 27 22.96 11.58 2.60
CA THR A 27 24.37 11.89 2.43
C THR A 27 25.15 10.63 2.78
N ARG A 28 25.87 10.12 1.80
CA ARG A 28 26.65 8.89 1.82
C ARG A 28 27.38 8.71 3.17
N ASN A 29 27.09 7.59 3.87
CA ASN A 29 27.95 6.90 4.82
C ASN A 29 28.20 7.55 6.19
N LYS A 30 27.15 7.72 7.00
CA LYS A 30 27.33 7.86 8.46
C LYS A 30 26.91 6.61 9.24
N TRP A 31 26.67 5.48 8.58
CA TRP A 31 26.27 4.24 9.24
C TRP A 31 26.88 3.02 8.56
N GLN A 32 27.09 1.96 9.34
CA GLN A 32 27.54 0.65 8.90
C GLN A 32 26.45 -0.37 9.25
N PHE A 33 26.33 -1.40 8.41
CA PHE A 33 25.39 -2.48 8.56
C PHE A 33 26.12 -3.82 8.59
N SER A 34 25.71 -4.70 9.49
CA SER A 34 26.23 -6.06 9.60
C SER A 34 25.08 -7.05 9.81
N ASP A 35 25.06 -8.11 9.00
CA ASP A 35 24.09 -9.19 9.10
C ASP A 35 24.64 -10.34 9.95
N GLY A 36 24.12 -10.49 11.16
CA GLY A 36 24.42 -11.63 12.05
C GLY A 36 23.47 -12.80 11.82
N SER A 37 23.70 -13.91 12.54
CA SER A 37 22.90 -15.13 12.42
C SER A 37 21.45 -14.95 12.87
N SER A 38 21.16 -14.16 13.88
CA SER A 38 19.82 -13.98 14.44
C SER A 38 19.41 -12.52 14.61
N GLU A 39 20.32 -11.60 14.34
CA GLU A 39 20.11 -10.17 14.49
C GLU A 39 20.91 -9.40 13.44
N VAL A 40 20.52 -8.19 13.16
CA VAL A 40 21.28 -7.25 12.35
C VAL A 40 21.78 -6.12 13.24
N GLU A 41 23.03 -5.73 13.04
CA GLU A 41 23.68 -4.65 13.77
C GLU A 41 23.82 -3.43 12.87
N LEU A 42 23.42 -2.28 13.39
CA LEU A 42 23.63 -0.96 12.80
C LEU A 42 24.56 -0.16 13.69
N ARG A 43 25.58 0.44 13.10
CA ARG A 43 26.49 1.40 13.75
C ARG A 43 26.35 2.75 13.08
N LEU A 44 25.96 3.76 13.85
CA LEU A 44 25.75 5.12 13.37
C LEU A 44 26.76 6.04 14.07
N GLN A 45 27.54 6.77 13.29
CA GLN A 45 28.47 7.79 13.82
C GLN A 45 27.66 8.94 14.42
N LEU A 46 27.83 9.19 15.70
CA LEU A 46 27.19 10.32 16.37
C LEU A 46 27.85 11.64 16.00
N GLY A 47 29.15 11.63 15.64
CA GLY A 47 29.91 12.80 15.19
C GLY A 47 29.87 13.95 16.17
N ASP A 48 29.94 15.20 15.66
CA ASP A 48 29.77 16.43 16.43
C ASP A 48 28.33 16.73 16.86
N GLN A 49 27.45 15.71 16.83
CA GLN A 49 26.12 15.80 17.39
C GLN A 49 26.33 15.89 18.92
N ASP A 50 26.02 17.02 19.56
CA ASP A 50 26.08 17.21 21.01
C ASP A 50 25.18 16.23 21.78
N VAL A 51 25.44 14.92 21.63
CA VAL A 51 24.78 13.85 22.38
C VAL A 51 25.46 13.77 23.73
N GLN A 52 24.90 14.46 24.73
CA GLN A 52 25.42 14.48 26.08
C GLN A 52 24.96 13.27 26.90
N SER A 53 23.88 12.62 26.49
CA SER A 53 23.26 11.52 27.23
C SER A 53 22.56 10.53 26.30
N PRO A 54 22.51 9.23 26.68
CA PRO A 54 21.62 8.27 26.00
C PRO A 54 20.14 8.72 25.96
N ARG A 55 19.71 9.61 26.86
CA ARG A 55 18.34 10.16 26.86
C ARG A 55 18.04 11.11 25.71
N ASP A 56 19.09 11.57 25.03
CA ASP A 56 18.95 12.42 23.84
C ASP A 56 18.70 11.60 22.58
N ILE A 57 18.82 10.27 22.65
CA ILE A 57 18.59 9.35 21.55
C ILE A 57 17.22 8.72 21.67
N LEU A 58 16.45 8.78 20.59
CA LEU A 58 15.18 8.11 20.43
C LEU A 58 15.31 7.05 19.34
N VAL A 59 15.16 5.78 19.72
CA VAL A 59 15.09 4.65 18.81
C VAL A 59 13.67 4.11 18.84
N ASP A 60 12.95 4.29 17.74
CA ASP A 60 11.59 3.81 17.54
C ASP A 60 11.61 2.69 16.52
N ALA A 61 11.33 1.47 16.95
CA ALA A 61 11.36 0.26 16.15
C ALA A 61 9.99 -0.41 16.15
N ASN A 62 9.49 -0.72 14.97
CA ASN A 62 8.29 -1.53 14.74
C ASN A 62 8.65 -2.76 13.92
N GLU A 63 7.72 -3.67 13.70
CA GLU A 63 7.99 -4.93 12.96
C GLU A 63 8.67 -4.73 11.60
N ALA A 64 8.41 -3.63 10.90
CA ALA A 64 8.91 -3.37 9.56
C ALA A 64 9.48 -1.95 9.37
N SER A 65 9.63 -1.18 10.45
CA SER A 65 10.14 0.20 10.40
C SER A 65 11.11 0.48 11.52
N LEU A 66 12.03 1.42 11.27
CA LEU A 66 13.01 1.91 12.24
C LEU A 66 13.19 3.41 12.06
N ALA A 67 13.08 4.16 13.16
CA ALA A 67 13.43 5.57 13.19
C ALA A 67 14.42 5.83 14.33
N ILE A 68 15.53 6.48 14.01
CA ILE A 68 16.57 6.87 14.98
C ILE A 68 16.72 8.38 14.92
N ARG A 69 16.45 9.04 16.03
CA ARG A 69 16.48 10.50 16.15
C ARG A 69 17.33 10.93 17.32
N VAL A 70 18.01 12.06 17.17
CA VAL A 70 18.72 12.74 18.25
C VAL A 70 17.95 13.99 18.64
N LYS A 71 17.63 14.13 19.91
CA LYS A 71 16.94 15.28 20.47
C LYS A 71 17.91 16.45 20.62
N ARG A 72 17.51 17.64 20.16
CA ARG A 72 18.16 18.92 20.43
C ARG A 72 17.18 19.85 21.15
N ILE A 73 17.68 21.02 21.59
CA ILE A 73 16.93 21.96 22.45
C ILE A 73 15.57 22.35 21.84
N GLU A 74 15.49 22.51 20.51
CA GLU A 74 14.26 22.93 19.83
C GLU A 74 13.83 22.02 18.65
N SER A 75 14.57 20.92 18.39
CA SER A 75 14.33 20.06 17.24
C SER A 75 14.80 18.63 17.45
N HIS A 76 14.41 17.74 16.54
CA HIS A 76 14.96 16.39 16.46
C HIS A 76 15.73 16.25 15.15
N ILE A 77 16.92 15.68 15.21
CA ILE A 77 17.68 15.32 14.02
C ILE A 77 17.42 13.85 13.74
N THR A 78 16.88 13.55 12.58
CA THR A 78 16.73 12.17 12.11
C THR A 78 18.06 11.67 11.56
N MET A 79 18.62 10.65 12.18
CA MET A 79 19.84 9.99 11.73
C MET A 79 19.56 8.89 10.72
N LEU A 80 18.52 8.11 10.98
CA LEU A 80 18.03 7.05 10.11
C LEU A 80 16.51 6.96 10.25
N GLU A 81 15.82 6.87 9.14
CA GLU A 81 14.39 6.57 9.11
C GLU A 81 14.09 5.69 7.91
N THR A 82 13.51 4.53 8.18
CA THR A 82 13.02 3.63 7.14
C THR A 82 11.71 2.99 7.57
N ASN A 83 10.73 2.99 6.68
CA ASN A 83 9.45 2.33 6.89
C ASN A 83 9.42 0.94 6.25
N HIS A 84 10.52 0.56 5.59
CA HIS A 84 10.65 -0.67 4.84
C HIS A 84 11.99 -1.33 5.19
N LEU A 85 12.06 -1.94 6.38
CA LEU A 85 13.13 -2.86 6.70
C LEU A 85 13.11 -4.01 5.69
N PHE A 86 14.27 -4.62 5.44
CA PHE A 86 14.39 -5.73 4.50
C PHE A 86 13.41 -6.86 4.80
N ASP A 87 13.24 -7.19 6.07
CA ASP A 87 12.21 -8.09 6.58
C ASP A 87 11.78 -7.69 7.99
N LYS A 88 10.89 -8.47 8.62
CA LYS A 88 10.36 -8.19 9.94
C LYS A 88 11.38 -8.43 11.05
N ILE A 89 11.30 -7.58 12.06
CA ILE A 89 12.04 -7.70 13.31
C ILE A 89 11.09 -7.97 14.48
N LYS A 90 11.68 -8.29 15.65
CA LYS A 90 10.99 -8.36 16.93
C LYS A 90 11.28 -7.06 17.70
N PRO A 91 10.39 -6.06 17.70
CA PRO A 91 10.66 -4.74 18.26
C PRO A 91 11.01 -4.78 19.75
N SER A 92 10.35 -5.66 20.52
CA SER A 92 10.60 -5.82 21.97
C SER A 92 11.98 -6.38 22.33
N GLU A 93 12.68 -6.97 21.35
CA GLU A 93 14.03 -7.50 21.51
C GLU A 93 15.09 -6.58 20.88
N THR A 94 14.72 -5.35 20.46
CA THR A 94 15.66 -4.34 19.97
C THR A 94 16.48 -3.78 21.12
N ILE A 95 17.81 -3.86 20.99
CA ILE A 95 18.77 -3.35 21.99
C ILE A 95 19.63 -2.30 21.31
N TRP A 96 19.88 -1.20 22.01
CA TRP A 96 20.80 -0.18 21.54
C TRP A 96 21.67 0.36 22.68
N TYR A 97 22.87 0.82 22.33
CA TYR A 97 23.81 1.40 23.25
C TYR A 97 24.79 2.32 22.52
N ILE A 98 25.52 3.13 23.27
CA ILE A 98 26.59 3.99 22.73
C ILE A 98 27.91 3.31 23.02
N ASP A 99 28.77 3.15 22.01
CA ASP A 99 30.10 2.57 22.09
C ASP A 99 31.06 3.43 21.26
N ASP A 100 32.10 3.94 21.87
CA ASP A 100 33.18 4.75 21.25
C ASP A 100 32.68 5.85 20.27
N GLY A 101 31.64 6.60 20.69
CA GLY A 101 31.06 7.67 19.87
C GLY A 101 30.13 7.22 18.73
N GLU A 102 29.84 5.94 18.67
CA GLU A 102 28.86 5.34 17.76
C GLU A 102 27.61 4.92 18.52
N LEU A 103 26.47 5.09 17.89
CA LEU A 103 25.22 4.42 18.30
C LEU A 103 25.17 3.05 17.67
N VAL A 104 25.15 2.00 18.46
CA VAL A 104 24.97 0.63 18.03
C VAL A 104 23.54 0.22 18.28
N VAL A 105 22.86 -0.28 17.24
CA VAL A 105 21.47 -0.76 17.33
C VAL A 105 21.40 -2.19 16.80
N ASN A 106 21.00 -3.11 17.65
CA ASN A 106 20.81 -4.51 17.35
C ASN A 106 19.31 -4.80 17.17
N LEU A 107 18.93 -5.21 15.98
CA LEU A 107 17.56 -5.56 15.61
C LEU A 107 17.43 -7.08 15.53
N LYS A 108 16.58 -7.67 16.35
CA LYS A 108 16.33 -9.12 16.33
C LYS A 108 15.47 -9.50 15.15
N LYS A 109 15.97 -10.38 14.27
CA LYS A 109 15.21 -10.88 13.12
C LYS A 109 14.00 -11.68 13.55
N GLN A 110 12.90 -11.56 12.83
CA GLN A 110 11.75 -12.46 12.95
C GLN A 110 12.08 -13.82 12.38
N ASP A 111 12.76 -13.88 11.23
CA ASP A 111 13.29 -15.08 10.58
C ASP A 111 14.83 -15.06 10.67
N PRO A 112 15.44 -15.86 11.56
CA PRO A 112 16.89 -15.88 11.73
C PRO A 112 17.62 -16.50 10.54
N ASP A 113 16.96 -17.35 9.74
CA ASP A 113 17.59 -18.00 8.59
C ASP A 113 17.70 -17.08 7.37
N LEU A 114 16.96 -15.98 7.38
CA LEU A 114 16.96 -15.03 6.29
C LEU A 114 18.18 -14.09 6.36
N LYS A 115 19.01 -14.14 5.34
CA LYS A 115 20.14 -13.20 5.19
C LYS A 115 19.66 -11.84 4.69
N TRP A 116 20.12 -10.80 5.36
CA TRP A 116 19.83 -9.42 4.98
C TRP A 116 21.01 -8.83 4.20
N PRO A 117 20.80 -8.41 2.95
CA PRO A 117 21.86 -7.74 2.17
C PRO A 117 22.05 -6.30 2.60
N ASP A 118 21.03 -5.66 3.19
CA ASP A 118 21.03 -4.29 3.69
C ASP A 118 19.90 -4.13 4.72
N ILE A 119 19.90 -3.02 5.46
CA ILE A 119 18.87 -2.68 6.46
C ILE A 119 17.51 -2.44 5.80
N ALA A 120 17.48 -1.75 4.66
CA ALA A 120 16.27 -1.49 3.90
C ALA A 120 16.26 -2.32 2.61
N GLU A 121 15.09 -2.79 2.22
CA GLU A 121 14.96 -3.46 0.94
C GLU A 121 15.11 -2.45 -0.20
N SER A 122 16.10 -2.67 -1.07
CA SER A 122 16.28 -1.84 -2.26
C SER A 122 15.11 -2.02 -3.22
N TRP A 123 14.83 -0.99 -4.04
CA TRP A 123 13.77 -1.07 -5.05
C TRP A 123 13.96 -2.25 -6.00
N GLU A 124 15.19 -2.52 -6.40
CA GLU A 124 15.55 -3.61 -7.31
C GLU A 124 15.31 -4.98 -6.67
N SER A 125 15.69 -5.14 -5.38
CA SER A 125 15.43 -6.37 -4.63
C SER A 125 13.93 -6.60 -4.41
N LEU A 126 13.21 -5.54 -4.00
CA LEU A 126 11.77 -5.58 -3.78
C LEU A 126 11.01 -5.97 -5.05
N THR A 127 11.35 -5.36 -6.19
CA THR A 127 10.67 -5.65 -7.46
C THR A 127 10.95 -7.06 -7.95
N ALA A 128 12.20 -7.49 -7.90
CA ALA A 128 12.60 -8.85 -8.31
C ALA A 128 11.90 -9.93 -7.46
N GLY A 129 11.86 -9.75 -6.13
CA GLY A 129 11.17 -10.66 -5.22
C GLY A 129 9.64 -10.66 -5.43
N SER A 130 9.07 -9.49 -5.64
CA SER A 130 7.61 -9.33 -5.81
C SER A 130 7.10 -9.92 -7.12
N MET A 131 7.87 -9.87 -8.21
CA MET A 131 7.49 -10.50 -9.48
C MET A 131 7.17 -11.99 -9.33
N GLN A 132 7.97 -12.71 -8.55
CA GLN A 132 7.76 -14.14 -8.29
C GLN A 132 6.52 -14.38 -7.44
N LEU A 133 6.28 -13.54 -6.44
CA LEU A 133 5.14 -13.64 -5.54
C LEU A 133 3.83 -13.31 -6.24
N LEU A 134 3.79 -12.28 -7.06
CA LEU A 134 2.61 -11.84 -7.81
C LEU A 134 2.16 -12.85 -8.87
N LYS A 135 3.04 -13.72 -9.36
CA LYS A 135 2.75 -14.76 -10.37
C LYS A 135 2.05 -14.21 -11.62
N GLY A 136 2.35 -12.97 -11.99
CA GLY A 136 1.74 -12.31 -13.14
C GLY A 136 0.36 -11.69 -12.88
N THR A 137 -0.14 -11.73 -11.64
CA THR A 137 -1.39 -11.05 -11.28
C THR A 137 -1.24 -9.55 -11.46
N SER A 138 -2.22 -8.90 -12.09
CA SER A 138 -2.24 -7.46 -12.32
C SER A 138 -2.49 -6.67 -11.02
N ILE A 139 -2.14 -5.39 -11.04
CA ILE A 139 -2.34 -4.47 -9.92
C ILE A 139 -3.23 -3.33 -10.39
N TYR A 140 -4.26 -3.00 -9.63
CA TYR A 140 -5.14 -1.86 -9.84
C TYR A 140 -4.83 -0.80 -8.78
N VAL A 141 -4.45 0.39 -9.24
CA VAL A 141 -4.19 1.55 -8.37
C VAL A 141 -5.44 2.40 -8.35
N VAL A 142 -6.04 2.54 -7.17
CA VAL A 142 -7.29 3.27 -6.93
C VAL A 142 -7.07 4.39 -5.92
N GLY A 143 -7.86 5.45 -6.00
CA GLY A 143 -7.77 6.59 -5.09
C GLY A 143 -8.53 7.80 -5.59
N ASP A 144 -8.49 8.90 -4.85
CA ASP A 144 -9.26 10.10 -5.19
C ASP A 144 -8.66 10.93 -6.33
N SER A 145 -7.36 10.80 -6.58
CA SER A 145 -6.64 11.56 -7.60
C SER A 145 -6.18 10.68 -8.76
N THR A 146 -6.72 10.92 -9.95
CA THR A 146 -6.31 10.24 -11.18
C THR A 146 -4.82 10.44 -11.47
N GLU A 147 -4.29 11.64 -11.26
CA GLU A 147 -2.88 11.97 -11.50
C GLU A 147 -1.96 11.15 -10.60
N ILE A 148 -2.27 11.05 -9.30
CA ILE A 148 -1.50 10.25 -8.34
C ILE A 148 -1.57 8.77 -8.73
N ASN A 149 -2.77 8.26 -9.05
CA ASN A 149 -2.95 6.88 -9.50
C ASN A 149 -2.07 6.57 -10.72
N GLN A 150 -2.04 7.45 -11.72
CA GLN A 150 -1.23 7.28 -12.94
C GLN A 150 0.27 7.28 -12.65
N LYS A 151 0.76 8.25 -11.86
CA LYS A 151 2.19 8.36 -11.55
C LYS A 151 2.69 7.15 -10.78
N VAL A 152 1.97 6.74 -9.74
CA VAL A 152 2.35 5.57 -8.94
C VAL A 152 2.23 4.27 -9.74
N ALA A 153 1.18 4.11 -10.52
CA ALA A 153 1.02 2.94 -11.39
C ALA A 153 2.15 2.81 -12.41
N ARG A 154 2.62 3.92 -12.97
CA ARG A 154 3.74 3.94 -13.91
C ARG A 154 5.04 3.46 -13.24
N GLU A 155 5.35 3.96 -12.04
CA GLU A 155 6.53 3.52 -11.28
C GLU A 155 6.46 2.03 -10.92
N LEU A 156 5.30 1.54 -10.47
CA LEU A 156 5.08 0.12 -10.21
C LEU A 156 5.29 -0.73 -11.47
N ALA A 157 4.74 -0.29 -12.61
CA ALA A 157 4.86 -1.00 -13.88
C ALA A 157 6.31 -1.08 -14.35
N ILE A 158 7.04 0.03 -14.29
CA ILE A 158 8.47 0.07 -14.66
C ILE A 158 9.28 -0.89 -13.78
N GLY A 159 9.08 -0.83 -12.46
CA GLY A 159 9.82 -1.69 -11.53
C GLY A 159 9.53 -3.18 -11.71
N LEU A 160 8.28 -3.54 -11.96
CA LEU A 160 7.85 -4.92 -12.16
C LEU A 160 8.03 -5.44 -13.59
N GLY A 161 8.39 -4.60 -14.55
CA GLY A 161 8.37 -4.98 -15.98
C GLY A 161 6.94 -5.35 -16.45
N TYR A 162 5.92 -4.72 -15.86
CA TYR A 162 4.53 -4.88 -16.22
C TYR A 162 4.09 -3.80 -17.22
N THR A 163 2.98 -4.02 -17.90
CA THR A 163 2.41 -3.04 -18.82
C THR A 163 1.66 -1.96 -18.03
N PRO A 164 2.05 -0.67 -18.11
CA PRO A 164 1.25 0.40 -17.53
C PRO A 164 0.02 0.66 -18.38
N LEU A 165 -1.15 0.70 -17.75
CA LEU A 165 -2.42 1.01 -18.39
C LEU A 165 -3.13 2.11 -17.60
N SER A 166 -3.78 3.01 -18.30
CA SER A 166 -4.54 4.11 -17.71
C SER A 166 -5.96 4.09 -18.26
N THR A 167 -6.96 3.98 -17.36
CA THR A 167 -8.36 3.96 -17.78
C THR A 167 -8.78 5.28 -18.42
N ILE A 168 -8.22 6.42 -17.97
CA ILE A 168 -8.51 7.72 -18.63
C ILE A 168 -8.02 7.74 -20.08
N GLU A 169 -6.79 7.28 -20.34
CA GLU A 169 -6.23 7.27 -21.70
C GLU A 169 -7.04 6.34 -22.63
N LEU A 170 -7.47 5.20 -22.10
CA LEU A 170 -8.31 4.27 -22.84
C LEU A 170 -9.69 4.86 -23.15
N LEU A 171 -10.34 5.47 -22.16
CA LEU A 171 -11.64 6.11 -22.32
C LEU A 171 -11.59 7.26 -23.32
N GLU A 172 -10.62 8.14 -23.24
CA GLU A 172 -10.45 9.25 -24.17
C GLU A 172 -10.14 8.75 -25.60
N THR A 173 -9.35 7.68 -25.70
CA THR A 173 -9.05 7.06 -27.00
C THR A 173 -10.30 6.45 -27.65
N ILE A 174 -11.13 5.75 -26.86
CA ILE A 174 -12.35 5.09 -27.34
C ILE A 174 -13.43 6.11 -27.66
N SER A 175 -13.68 7.06 -26.76
CA SER A 175 -14.76 8.05 -26.91
C SER A 175 -14.40 9.19 -27.86
N LYS A 176 -13.11 9.42 -28.11
CA LYS A 176 -12.55 10.59 -28.82
C LYS A 176 -12.97 11.93 -28.20
N LYS A 177 -13.22 11.91 -26.89
CA LYS A 177 -13.58 13.08 -26.07
C LYS A 177 -12.67 13.10 -24.85
N THR A 178 -12.40 14.29 -24.32
CA THR A 178 -11.74 14.41 -23.01
C THR A 178 -12.72 14.02 -21.91
N ILE A 179 -12.21 13.48 -20.80
CA ILE A 179 -13.05 13.11 -19.64
C ILE A 179 -13.83 14.33 -19.15
N ASP A 180 -13.22 15.52 -19.10
CA ASP A 180 -13.90 16.74 -18.65
C ASP A 180 -15.09 17.09 -19.55
N SER A 181 -14.93 16.98 -20.87
CA SER A 181 -16.03 17.23 -21.81
C SER A 181 -17.14 16.18 -21.68
N TRP A 182 -16.78 14.96 -21.38
CA TRP A 182 -17.74 13.87 -21.17
C TRP A 182 -18.52 14.06 -19.86
N LEU A 183 -17.84 14.42 -18.77
CA LEU A 183 -18.47 14.74 -17.49
C LEU A 183 -19.48 15.89 -17.60
N LEU A 184 -19.15 16.93 -18.37
CA LEU A 184 -20.06 18.06 -18.62
C LEU A 184 -21.28 17.67 -19.44
N ALA A 185 -21.12 16.75 -20.39
CA ALA A 185 -22.20 16.35 -21.30
C ALA A 185 -23.12 15.28 -20.69
N GLU A 186 -22.58 14.28 -20.00
CA GLU A 186 -23.30 13.06 -19.61
C GLU A 186 -23.21 12.78 -18.10
N GLY A 187 -22.36 13.48 -17.35
CA GLY A 187 -22.23 13.38 -15.91
C GLY A 187 -21.32 12.24 -15.41
N TYR A 188 -21.18 12.18 -14.09
CA TYR A 188 -20.27 11.23 -13.40
C TYR A 188 -20.66 9.76 -13.61
N ASP A 189 -21.97 9.47 -13.67
CA ASP A 189 -22.47 8.10 -13.76
C ASP A 189 -22.13 7.46 -15.10
N ALA A 190 -22.26 8.21 -16.20
CA ALA A 190 -21.91 7.74 -17.53
C ALA A 190 -20.41 7.41 -17.66
N VAL A 191 -19.56 8.28 -17.11
CA VAL A 191 -18.11 8.05 -17.13
C VAL A 191 -17.71 6.85 -16.27
N ALA A 192 -18.31 6.71 -15.07
CA ALA A 192 -18.04 5.54 -14.22
C ALA A 192 -18.53 4.23 -14.83
N GLU A 193 -19.66 4.24 -15.55
CA GLU A 193 -20.16 3.06 -16.28
C GLU A 193 -19.22 2.68 -17.41
N ALA A 194 -18.76 3.68 -18.17
CA ALA A 194 -17.79 3.45 -19.23
C ALA A 194 -16.45 2.93 -18.70
N GLU A 195 -15.96 3.47 -17.56
CA GLU A 195 -14.77 2.94 -16.91
C GLU A 195 -14.97 1.50 -16.43
N SER A 196 -16.14 1.18 -15.87
CA SER A 196 -16.47 -0.19 -15.47
C SER A 196 -16.37 -1.17 -16.65
N ALA A 197 -16.84 -0.79 -17.84
CA ALA A 197 -16.72 -1.61 -19.04
C ALA A 197 -15.25 -1.77 -19.49
N VAL A 198 -14.43 -0.72 -19.36
CA VAL A 198 -12.97 -0.82 -19.61
C VAL A 198 -12.33 -1.77 -18.61
N LEU A 199 -12.64 -1.64 -17.32
CA LEU A 199 -12.12 -2.53 -16.27
C LEU A 199 -12.55 -3.98 -16.48
N GLU A 200 -13.76 -4.22 -16.97
CA GLU A 200 -14.21 -5.56 -17.37
C GLU A 200 -13.32 -6.15 -18.47
N SER A 201 -13.04 -5.38 -19.50
CA SER A 201 -12.13 -5.79 -20.58
C SER A 201 -10.70 -6.05 -20.05
N LEU A 202 -10.22 -5.20 -19.14
CA LEU A 202 -8.88 -5.32 -18.54
C LEU A 202 -8.77 -6.46 -17.53
N SER A 203 -9.87 -6.96 -16.99
CA SER A 203 -9.87 -8.01 -15.96
C SER A 203 -9.24 -9.33 -16.42
N SER A 204 -9.19 -9.59 -17.72
CA SER A 204 -8.51 -10.75 -18.32
C SER A 204 -7.00 -10.52 -18.58
N HIS A 205 -6.51 -9.31 -18.43
CA HIS A 205 -5.11 -8.98 -18.65
C HIS A 205 -4.25 -9.42 -17.45
N VAL A 206 -3.07 -9.94 -17.78
CA VAL A 206 -2.05 -10.32 -16.78
C VAL A 206 -0.84 -9.42 -16.96
N ARG A 207 -0.05 -9.27 -15.88
CA ARG A 207 1.15 -8.43 -15.86
C ARG A 207 0.87 -6.97 -16.28
N ALA A 208 -0.24 -6.43 -15.81
CA ALA A 208 -0.58 -5.04 -16.00
C ALA A 208 -0.65 -4.29 -14.66
N VAL A 209 -0.29 -3.01 -14.69
CA VAL A 209 -0.60 -2.08 -13.61
C VAL A 209 -1.57 -1.05 -14.17
N VAL A 210 -2.77 -1.04 -13.63
CA VAL A 210 -3.89 -0.24 -14.13
C VAL A 210 -4.13 0.94 -13.19
N ALA A 211 -3.98 2.16 -13.69
CA ALA A 211 -4.40 3.37 -13.01
C ALA A 211 -5.87 3.65 -13.31
N THR A 212 -6.71 3.75 -12.27
CA THR A 212 -8.13 4.07 -12.42
C THR A 212 -8.37 5.58 -12.33
N LEU A 213 -9.53 6.01 -12.83
CA LEU A 213 -10.04 7.35 -12.57
C LEU A 213 -10.25 7.55 -11.07
N GLY A 214 -9.95 8.75 -10.59
CA GLY A 214 -10.07 9.12 -9.20
C GLY A 214 -11.43 9.69 -8.83
N GLY A 215 -11.79 9.60 -7.55
CA GLY A 215 -12.94 10.29 -6.99
C GLY A 215 -14.29 9.79 -7.48
N LYS A 216 -15.26 10.71 -7.55
CA LYS A 216 -16.66 10.41 -7.90
C LYS A 216 -16.86 9.97 -9.35
N GLN A 217 -15.94 10.31 -10.23
CA GLN A 217 -16.00 9.97 -11.67
C GLN A 217 -15.48 8.56 -11.95
N GLY A 218 -14.76 7.96 -10.98
CA GLY A 218 -14.17 6.64 -11.13
C GLY A 218 -15.11 5.52 -10.71
N ALA A 219 -15.08 4.42 -11.46
CA ALA A 219 -15.79 3.18 -11.11
C ALA A 219 -15.29 2.61 -9.77
N ALA A 220 -14.01 2.77 -9.45
CA ALA A 220 -13.43 2.31 -8.20
C ALA A 220 -13.99 3.02 -6.95
N GLY A 221 -14.60 4.20 -7.09
CA GLY A 221 -15.34 4.88 -6.02
C GLY A 221 -16.70 4.27 -5.70
N ARG A 222 -17.15 3.26 -6.45
CA ARG A 222 -18.50 2.69 -6.38
C ARG A 222 -18.45 1.20 -6.05
N ALA A 223 -19.14 0.79 -4.99
CA ALA A 223 -19.11 -0.59 -4.50
C ALA A 223 -19.65 -1.59 -5.54
N ASP A 224 -20.71 -1.23 -6.28
CA ASP A 224 -21.33 -2.06 -7.32
C ASP A 224 -20.42 -2.30 -8.53
N LYS A 225 -19.36 -1.50 -8.71
CA LYS A 225 -18.42 -1.61 -9.83
C LYS A 225 -17.11 -2.36 -9.48
N TRP A 226 -16.94 -2.76 -8.23
CA TRP A 226 -15.70 -3.42 -7.78
C TRP A 226 -15.44 -4.81 -8.34
N ARG A 227 -16.45 -5.46 -8.89
CA ARG A 227 -16.36 -6.85 -9.38
C ARG A 227 -15.13 -7.11 -10.25
N HIS A 228 -14.80 -6.20 -11.15
CA HIS A 228 -13.67 -6.38 -12.08
C HIS A 228 -12.32 -6.13 -11.45
N LEU A 229 -12.27 -5.34 -10.37
CA LEU A 229 -11.04 -5.06 -9.63
C LEU A 229 -10.53 -6.26 -8.83
N TYR A 230 -11.41 -7.20 -8.47
CA TYR A 230 -11.01 -8.44 -7.81
C TYR A 230 -10.12 -9.35 -8.68
N ALA A 231 -10.07 -9.12 -9.98
CA ALA A 231 -9.20 -9.84 -10.91
C ALA A 231 -7.70 -9.61 -10.65
N GLY A 232 -7.34 -8.55 -9.97
CA GLY A 232 -5.97 -8.22 -9.59
C GLY A 232 -5.85 -7.78 -8.15
N PHE A 233 -4.65 -7.40 -7.74
CA PHE A 233 -4.42 -6.75 -6.47
C PHE A 233 -4.83 -5.30 -6.54
N THR A 234 -5.57 -4.83 -5.54
CA THR A 234 -6.02 -3.45 -5.46
C THR A 234 -5.20 -2.68 -4.42
N VAL A 235 -4.64 -1.56 -4.83
CA VAL A 235 -3.87 -0.64 -3.98
C VAL A 235 -4.62 0.67 -3.89
N TRP A 236 -5.11 1.01 -2.69
CA TRP A 236 -5.74 2.29 -2.45
C TRP A 236 -4.73 3.32 -1.98
N LEU A 237 -4.58 4.39 -2.75
CA LEU A 237 -3.79 5.57 -2.39
C LEU A 237 -4.72 6.56 -1.67
N SER A 238 -4.71 6.52 -0.35
CA SER A 238 -5.56 7.35 0.50
C SER A 238 -4.83 8.62 0.89
N GLN A 239 -5.29 9.75 0.40
CA GLN A 239 -4.85 11.04 0.91
C GLN A 239 -5.42 11.26 2.31
N THR A 240 -4.58 11.55 3.28
CA THR A 240 -4.97 11.77 4.67
C THR A 240 -4.45 13.13 5.16
N GLU A 241 -5.31 13.85 5.87
CA GLU A 241 -4.95 15.06 6.60
C GLU A 241 -4.74 14.78 8.10
N ALA A 242 -5.01 13.56 8.53
CA ALA A 242 -4.96 13.16 9.93
C ALA A 242 -3.52 13.11 10.45
N LEU A 243 -3.25 13.86 11.52
CA LEU A 243 -1.96 13.92 12.19
C LEU A 243 -1.86 12.93 13.38
N ASP A 244 -3.00 12.52 13.94
CA ASP A 244 -3.09 11.64 15.11
C ASP A 244 -4.20 10.57 14.95
N GLU A 245 -4.33 9.67 15.93
CA GLU A 245 -5.28 8.57 15.90
C GLU A 245 -6.75 9.05 15.96
N VAL A 246 -7.02 10.14 16.64
CA VAL A 246 -8.39 10.68 16.79
C VAL A 246 -8.86 11.27 15.46
N SER A 247 -8.05 12.14 14.86
CA SER A 247 -8.33 12.71 13.54
C SER A 247 -8.38 11.65 12.44
N ALA A 248 -7.58 10.56 12.56
CA ALA A 248 -7.64 9.44 11.63
C ALA A 248 -8.98 8.66 11.73
N LYS A 249 -9.53 8.49 12.94
CA LYS A 249 -10.85 7.88 13.13
C LYS A 249 -11.97 8.75 12.57
N GLU A 250 -11.91 10.05 12.79
CA GLU A 250 -12.88 11.01 12.25
C GLU A 250 -12.83 11.05 10.71
N GLU A 251 -11.63 11.00 10.14
CA GLU A 251 -11.43 10.94 8.69
C GLU A 251 -11.99 9.64 8.11
N ALA A 252 -11.76 8.50 8.75
CA ALA A 252 -12.34 7.22 8.34
C ALA A 252 -13.87 7.24 8.36
N HIS A 253 -14.48 7.85 9.39
CA HIS A 253 -15.93 8.03 9.47
C HIS A 253 -16.47 8.94 8.36
N ARG A 254 -15.75 10.03 8.03
CA ARG A 254 -16.11 10.92 6.91
C ARG A 254 -16.05 10.16 5.58
N HIS A 255 -14.99 9.38 5.33
CA HIS A 255 -14.84 8.59 4.10
C HIS A 255 -16.00 7.59 3.92
N ILE A 256 -16.44 6.95 4.99
CA ILE A 256 -17.60 6.02 4.96
C ILE A 256 -18.88 6.80 4.62
N LYS A 257 -19.08 7.95 5.26
CA LYS A 257 -20.28 8.79 5.06
C LYS A 257 -20.34 9.39 3.64
N ASP A 258 -19.19 9.73 3.07
CA ASP A 258 -19.07 10.34 1.74
C ASP A 258 -19.14 9.32 0.56
N GLY A 259 -19.51 8.07 0.84
CA GLY A 259 -19.67 7.03 -0.16
C GLY A 259 -18.36 6.40 -0.66
N ARG A 260 -17.21 6.71 -0.01
CA ARG A 260 -15.90 6.09 -0.34
C ARG A 260 -15.76 4.67 0.21
N ARG A 261 -16.89 4.05 0.59
CA ARG A 261 -16.95 2.69 1.15
C ARG A 261 -16.34 1.65 0.20
N ALA A 262 -16.40 1.91 -1.10
CA ALA A 262 -15.83 1.01 -2.10
C ALA A 262 -14.31 0.82 -1.91
N TYR A 263 -13.56 1.89 -1.62
CA TYR A 263 -12.11 1.79 -1.45
C TYR A 263 -11.69 0.95 -0.23
N THR A 264 -12.58 0.77 0.76
CA THR A 264 -12.29 -0.07 1.94
C THR A 264 -12.16 -1.55 1.60
N THR A 265 -12.57 -1.98 0.41
CA THR A 265 -12.40 -3.34 -0.11
C THR A 265 -11.05 -3.56 -0.80
N ALA A 266 -10.18 -2.54 -0.87
CA ALA A 266 -8.85 -2.68 -1.42
C ALA A 266 -8.00 -3.68 -0.62
N ASP A 267 -7.12 -4.41 -1.31
CA ASP A 267 -6.23 -5.39 -0.67
C ASP A 267 -5.22 -4.71 0.25
N VAL A 268 -4.69 -3.55 -0.15
CA VAL A 268 -3.77 -2.74 0.66
C VAL A 268 -4.13 -1.26 0.58
N VAL A 269 -3.81 -0.52 1.63
CA VAL A 269 -4.00 0.93 1.71
C VAL A 269 -2.67 1.60 2.00
N VAL A 270 -2.30 2.56 1.16
CA VAL A 270 -1.14 3.44 1.37
C VAL A 270 -1.65 4.83 1.69
N LYS A 271 -1.38 5.30 2.91
CA LYS A 271 -1.80 6.62 3.38
C LYS A 271 -0.76 7.67 3.02
N LEU A 272 -1.18 8.67 2.25
CA LEU A 272 -0.34 9.78 1.81
C LEU A 272 -0.62 11.01 2.67
N GLN A 273 0.41 11.52 3.34
CA GLN A 273 0.39 12.82 4.02
C GLN A 273 0.95 13.88 3.07
N GLY A 274 0.08 14.44 2.22
CA GLY A 274 0.49 15.32 1.13
C GLY A 274 0.89 14.54 -0.14
N TRP A 275 1.22 15.26 -1.18
CA TRP A 275 1.65 14.69 -2.45
C TRP A 275 2.70 15.58 -3.12
N ASP A 276 3.77 14.92 -3.56
CA ASP A 276 4.78 15.47 -4.47
C ASP A 276 5.08 14.42 -5.53
N ALA A 277 5.17 14.83 -6.78
CA ALA A 277 5.42 13.94 -7.91
C ALA A 277 6.76 13.21 -7.80
N ASP A 278 7.75 13.83 -7.19
CA ASP A 278 9.08 13.23 -6.97
C ASP A 278 9.04 12.05 -5.97
N HIS A 279 7.98 11.95 -5.19
CA HIS A 279 7.75 10.84 -4.25
C HIS A 279 7.00 9.65 -4.85
N ALA A 280 6.60 9.69 -6.12
CA ALA A 280 5.86 8.60 -6.76
C ALA A 280 6.54 7.23 -6.62
N LYS A 281 7.87 7.18 -6.76
CA LYS A 281 8.67 5.96 -6.57
C LYS A 281 8.61 5.45 -5.13
N SER A 282 8.66 6.32 -4.13
CA SER A 282 8.56 5.94 -2.71
C SER A 282 7.18 5.39 -2.38
N VAL A 283 6.12 5.97 -2.96
CA VAL A 283 4.74 5.48 -2.82
C VAL A 283 4.58 4.11 -3.50
N ALA A 284 5.18 3.94 -4.67
CA ALA A 284 5.21 2.66 -5.36
C ALA A 284 5.96 1.59 -4.55
N GLN A 285 7.08 1.94 -3.92
CA GLN A 285 7.83 1.07 -3.03
C GLN A 285 6.99 0.63 -1.81
N ALA A 286 6.31 1.57 -1.17
CA ALA A 286 5.40 1.27 -0.05
C ALA A 286 4.25 0.35 -0.47
N SER A 287 3.66 0.62 -1.64
CA SER A 287 2.59 -0.20 -2.20
C SER A 287 3.04 -1.64 -2.45
N LEU A 288 4.22 -1.79 -3.04
CA LEU A 288 4.77 -3.11 -3.36
C LEU A 288 5.20 -3.88 -2.11
N SER A 289 5.76 -3.19 -1.11
CA SER A 289 6.10 -3.79 0.19
C SER A 289 4.84 -4.29 0.91
N ALA A 290 3.76 -3.50 0.91
CA ALA A 290 2.49 -3.91 1.51
C ALA A 290 1.89 -5.13 0.80
N LEU A 291 1.92 -5.16 -0.53
CA LEU A 291 1.49 -6.33 -1.32
C LEU A 291 2.35 -7.57 -1.03
N LYS A 292 3.67 -7.41 -0.94
CA LYS A 292 4.59 -8.49 -0.59
C LYS A 292 4.26 -9.09 0.78
N GLN A 293 3.99 -8.25 1.79
CA GLN A 293 3.59 -8.71 3.12
C GLN A 293 2.25 -9.44 3.09
N LEU A 294 1.26 -8.91 2.37
CA LEU A 294 -0.05 -9.54 2.20
C LEU A 294 0.08 -10.93 1.58
N ILE A 295 0.83 -11.05 0.48
CA ILE A 295 1.01 -12.35 -0.22
C ILE A 295 1.81 -13.34 0.64
N ARG A 296 2.75 -12.87 1.46
CA ARG A 296 3.47 -13.74 2.41
C ARG A 296 2.56 -14.26 3.50
N SER A 297 1.56 -13.47 3.94
CA SER A 297 0.56 -13.91 4.93
C SER A 297 -0.47 -14.89 4.34
N ASP A 298 -0.84 -14.74 3.05
CA ASP A 298 -1.71 -15.68 2.31
C ASP A 298 -1.08 -16.04 0.95
N LYS A 299 -0.25 -17.08 0.96
CA LYS A 299 0.46 -17.58 -0.24
C LYS A 299 -0.46 -18.09 -1.36
N GLU A 300 -1.71 -18.38 -1.03
CA GLU A 300 -2.71 -18.85 -1.99
C GLU A 300 -3.43 -17.70 -2.69
N LEU A 301 -3.35 -16.48 -2.15
CA LEU A 301 -4.09 -15.32 -2.65
C LEU A 301 -3.86 -15.02 -4.14
N PRO A 302 -2.62 -15.05 -4.70
CA PRO A 302 -2.43 -14.88 -6.15
C PRO A 302 -3.12 -15.96 -6.98
N GLY A 303 -3.15 -17.19 -6.47
CA GLY A 303 -3.84 -18.31 -7.11
C GLY A 303 -5.37 -18.13 -7.12
N LYS A 304 -5.93 -17.65 -6.02
CA LYS A 304 -7.37 -17.34 -5.91
C LYS A 304 -7.77 -16.23 -6.90
N LYS A 305 -6.96 -15.18 -7.01
CA LYS A 305 -7.20 -14.09 -7.98
C LYS A 305 -7.08 -14.56 -9.42
N SER A 306 -6.07 -15.38 -9.74
CA SER A 306 -5.92 -15.99 -11.06
C SER A 306 -7.08 -16.93 -11.42
N LEU A 307 -7.62 -17.66 -10.46
CA LEU A 307 -8.80 -18.51 -10.67
C LEU A 307 -10.03 -17.64 -10.98
N TYR A 308 -10.22 -16.54 -10.24
CA TYR A 308 -11.31 -15.61 -10.46
C TYR A 308 -11.30 -15.03 -11.89
N ILE A 309 -10.11 -14.63 -12.38
CA ILE A 309 -9.92 -14.17 -13.77
C ILE A 309 -10.37 -15.26 -14.76
N ARG A 310 -9.90 -16.50 -14.60
CA ARG A 310 -10.20 -17.62 -15.52
C ARG A 310 -11.70 -17.95 -15.57
N LEU A 311 -12.41 -17.67 -14.50
CA LEU A 311 -13.86 -17.86 -14.41
C LEU A 311 -14.67 -16.67 -14.94
N GLY A 312 -13.99 -15.69 -15.54
CA GLY A 312 -14.61 -14.52 -16.15
C GLY A 312 -15.17 -13.53 -15.14
N CYS A 313 -14.57 -13.46 -13.97
CA CYS A 313 -15.01 -12.56 -12.88
C CYS A 313 -16.50 -12.74 -12.52
N ARG A 314 -17.00 -13.97 -12.59
CA ARG A 314 -18.38 -14.28 -12.26
C ARG A 314 -18.54 -14.47 -10.77
N GLY A 315 -19.09 -13.46 -10.09
CA GLY A 315 -19.43 -13.52 -8.67
C GLY A 315 -20.64 -14.44 -8.36
N ASP A 316 -21.33 -14.95 -9.36
CA ASP A 316 -22.48 -15.82 -9.26
C ASP A 316 -22.14 -17.32 -9.11
N TRP A 317 -20.87 -17.68 -9.13
CA TRP A 317 -20.45 -19.05 -8.90
C TRP A 317 -20.49 -19.37 -7.39
N PRO A 318 -21.28 -20.38 -6.94
CA PRO A 318 -21.62 -20.58 -5.53
C PRO A 318 -20.45 -20.91 -4.62
N ASN A 319 -19.28 -21.29 -5.18
CA ASN A 319 -18.11 -21.69 -4.41
C ASN A 319 -16.88 -20.80 -4.58
N ILE A 320 -16.99 -19.72 -5.36
CA ILE A 320 -15.87 -18.84 -5.69
C ILE A 320 -16.27 -17.40 -5.37
N LYS A 321 -16.08 -17.07 -4.10
CA LYS A 321 -16.20 -15.69 -3.64
C LYS A 321 -14.88 -14.98 -3.88
N PRO A 322 -14.89 -13.76 -4.48
CA PRO A 322 -13.71 -12.93 -4.50
C PRO A 322 -13.21 -12.70 -3.07
N PRO A 323 -11.90 -12.64 -2.85
CA PRO A 323 -11.37 -12.32 -1.53
C PRO A 323 -11.95 -11.00 -1.04
N GLY A 324 -12.64 -11.00 0.10
CA GLY A 324 -13.24 -9.79 0.68
C GLY A 324 -14.64 -9.41 0.17
N TRP A 325 -15.24 -10.17 -0.76
CA TRP A 325 -16.59 -9.92 -1.24
C TRP A 325 -17.64 -10.60 -0.34
N ASP A 326 -18.56 -9.82 0.20
CA ASP A 326 -19.73 -10.31 0.93
C ASP A 326 -21.01 -9.94 0.15
N PRO A 327 -21.67 -10.90 -0.50
CA PRO A 327 -22.90 -10.64 -1.23
C PRO A 327 -24.06 -10.22 -0.33
N SER A 328 -23.98 -10.47 1.00
CA SER A 328 -25.01 -10.03 1.95
C SER A 328 -24.90 -8.54 2.29
N ALA A 329 -23.78 -7.88 1.97
CA ALA A 329 -23.64 -6.43 2.11
C ALA A 329 -24.42 -5.62 1.05
N GLU A 330 -24.97 -6.28 0.01
CA GLU A 330 -25.75 -5.64 -1.06
C GLU A 330 -27.26 -5.55 -0.78
N VAL A 331 -27.76 -6.07 0.36
CA VAL A 331 -29.19 -6.26 0.58
C VAL A 331 -29.80 -5.39 1.67
N ASP A 332 -29.25 -4.21 1.95
CA ASP A 332 -29.96 -3.18 2.71
C ASP A 332 -30.37 -2.01 1.80
N VAL A 333 -31.18 -2.32 0.78
CA VAL A 333 -32.06 -1.31 0.15
C VAL A 333 -33.32 -1.28 1.01
N PRO A 334 -33.63 -0.18 1.71
CA PRO A 334 -34.91 -0.07 2.41
C PRO A 334 -36.00 -0.08 1.35
N VAL A 335 -36.81 -1.15 1.35
CA VAL A 335 -38.06 -1.18 0.60
C VAL A 335 -38.94 -0.13 1.25
N THR A 336 -39.07 1.03 0.62
CA THR A 336 -40.15 1.97 0.88
C THR A 336 -41.44 1.30 0.43
N THR A 337 -42.17 0.75 1.39
CA THR A 337 -43.59 0.45 1.24
C THR A 337 -44.36 1.76 1.24
N GLU A 338 -45.04 2.05 0.10
CA GLU A 338 -46.13 3.00 0.02
C GLU A 338 -47.26 2.68 1.00
#